data_442dc5b48e010615bd768842acec26d9
#
_entry.id   442dc5b48e010615bd768842acec26d9
#
_cell.length_a   1.000
_cell.length_b   1.000
_cell.length_c   1.000
_cell.angle_alpha   90.00
_cell.angle_beta   90.00
_cell.angle_gamma   90.00
#
_symmetry.space_group_name_H-M   'P 1'
#
loop_
_entity.id
_entity.type
_entity.pdbx_description
1 polymer ?
#
loop_
_entity_poly.entity_id
_entity_poly.type
_entity_poly.pdbx_seq_one_letter_code
_entity_poly.pdbx_strand_id
1 'polypeptide(L)'
;MKTLLAGLVLAFMALAAPASAQPKTDPANTLVIELKTGKVYIELLPKLAPKHVERVKTLARQGFYNGIVFHRVIKGFMAQTGDPTGTGTGGSKLPDLPAEFTPTPFERGTVGAARTTDPNSANSQFFICFTHTPSLNGQYTVWGKVVEGMQHVDQIAQGEPPANPDKMLKVYVLKDGPGKK
;
A
#
# COMPACT_ATOMS: atom_id res chain seq x y z
N MET A 1 -53.73 -6.91 48.14
CA MET A 1 -52.40 -6.32 47.88
C MET A 1 -51.86 -6.96 46.63
N LYS A 2 -51.82 -6.25 45.51
CA LYS A 2 -51.29 -6.75 44.22
C LYS A 2 -50.02 -5.96 43.91
N THR A 3 -48.89 -6.62 43.97
CA THR A 3 -47.57 -6.07 43.61
C THR A 3 -47.35 -6.21 42.09
N LEU A 4 -47.26 -5.06 41.39
CA LEU A 4 -46.82 -4.98 39.98
C LEU A 4 -45.30 -5.02 39.96
N LEU A 5 -44.72 -6.02 39.31
CA LEU A 5 -43.29 -6.03 38.89
C LEU A 5 -43.21 -5.28 37.54
N ALA A 6 -42.56 -4.12 37.51
CA ALA A 6 -42.18 -3.42 36.28
C ALA A 6 -40.84 -3.98 35.78
N GLY A 7 -40.92 -4.72 34.64
CA GLY A 7 -39.71 -5.20 33.95
C GLY A 7 -39.07 -4.08 33.13
N LEU A 8 -37.83 -3.73 33.46
CA LEU A 8 -37.00 -2.79 32.70
C LEU A 8 -36.35 -3.49 31.52
N VAL A 9 -36.82 -3.20 30.30
CA VAL A 9 -36.21 -3.70 29.04
C VAL A 9 -35.10 -2.72 28.67
N LEU A 10 -33.84 -3.10 28.91
CA LEU A 10 -32.70 -2.39 28.35
C LEU A 10 -32.56 -2.69 26.85
N ALA A 11 -32.88 -1.73 26.01
CA ALA A 11 -32.61 -1.80 24.57
C ALA A 11 -31.12 -1.51 24.34
N PHE A 12 -30.36 -2.53 23.95
CA PHE A 12 -28.98 -2.39 23.46
C PHE A 12 -29.02 -1.78 22.05
N MET A 13 -28.79 -0.48 21.93
CA MET A 13 -28.50 0.16 20.64
C MET A 13 -27.09 -0.23 20.22
N ALA A 14 -26.96 -1.18 19.30
CA ALA A 14 -25.70 -1.45 18.60
C ALA A 14 -25.37 -0.24 17.70
N LEU A 15 -24.37 0.56 18.08
CA LEU A 15 -23.77 1.53 17.18
C LEU A 15 -23.08 0.77 16.04
N ALA A 16 -23.73 0.74 14.86
CA ALA A 16 -23.07 0.33 13.63
C ALA A 16 -21.98 1.35 13.30
N ALA A 17 -20.70 0.93 13.34
CA ALA A 17 -19.61 1.74 12.85
C ALA A 17 -19.87 2.08 11.36
N PRO A 18 -19.62 3.34 10.91
CA PRO A 18 -19.80 3.68 9.50
C PRO A 18 -18.90 2.79 8.65
N ALA A 19 -19.52 2.04 7.74
CA ALA A 19 -18.80 1.31 6.70
C ALA A 19 -18.02 2.34 5.88
N SER A 20 -16.69 2.27 5.90
CA SER A 20 -15.82 3.10 5.05
C SER A 20 -16.25 2.86 3.59
N ALA A 21 -16.75 3.89 2.92
CA ALA A 21 -17.12 3.79 1.53
C ALA A 21 -15.88 3.48 0.71
N GLN A 22 -15.90 2.40 -0.08
CA GLN A 22 -14.79 2.07 -0.96
C GLN A 22 -14.59 3.18 -2.01
N PRO A 23 -13.32 3.50 -2.38
CA PRO A 23 -13.06 4.52 -3.37
C PRO A 23 -13.71 4.16 -4.71
N LYS A 24 -14.17 5.18 -5.46
CA LYS A 24 -14.76 5.04 -6.81
C LYS A 24 -13.66 4.76 -7.86
N THR A 25 -12.87 3.72 -7.66
CA THR A 25 -11.81 3.27 -8.57
C THR A 25 -12.20 1.97 -9.23
N ASP A 26 -11.58 1.65 -10.38
CA ASP A 26 -11.72 0.33 -11.00
C ASP A 26 -11.15 -0.76 -10.07
N PRO A 27 -11.96 -1.69 -9.56
CA PRO A 27 -11.48 -2.72 -8.63
C PRO A 27 -10.40 -3.63 -9.24
N ALA A 28 -10.35 -3.77 -10.57
CA ALA A 28 -9.32 -4.54 -11.25
C ALA A 28 -7.97 -3.80 -11.32
N ASN A 29 -7.99 -2.48 -11.14
CA ASN A 29 -6.82 -1.61 -11.10
C ASN A 29 -6.69 -0.88 -9.75
N THR A 30 -7.14 -1.50 -8.67
CA THR A 30 -6.95 -1.01 -7.30
C THR A 30 -6.22 -2.06 -6.48
N LEU A 31 -5.07 -1.68 -5.93
CA LEU A 31 -4.33 -2.47 -4.94
C LEU A 31 -4.74 -2.03 -3.54
N VAL A 32 -4.98 -2.99 -2.66
CA VAL A 32 -5.25 -2.73 -1.23
C VAL A 32 -4.09 -3.22 -0.41
N ILE A 33 -3.57 -2.36 0.47
CA ILE A 33 -2.60 -2.71 1.50
C ILE A 33 -3.28 -2.59 2.87
N GLU A 34 -3.34 -3.67 3.62
CA GLU A 34 -3.83 -3.66 5.00
C GLU A 34 -2.65 -3.41 5.95
N LEU A 35 -2.71 -2.32 6.69
CA LEU A 35 -1.79 -1.97 7.76
C LEU A 35 -2.48 -2.16 9.11
N LYS A 36 -1.72 -2.17 10.22
CA LYS A 36 -2.28 -2.23 11.59
C LYS A 36 -3.26 -1.09 11.89
N THR A 37 -3.10 0.05 11.23
CA THR A 37 -3.91 1.27 11.44
C THR A 37 -5.12 1.36 10.53
N GLY A 38 -5.17 0.58 9.42
CA GLY A 38 -6.25 0.58 8.46
C GLY A 38 -5.82 0.21 7.05
N LYS A 39 -6.71 0.44 6.09
CA LYS A 39 -6.49 0.09 4.69
C LYS A 39 -6.02 1.29 3.87
N VAL A 40 -5.09 1.02 2.96
CA VAL A 40 -4.59 1.96 1.96
C VAL A 40 -5.01 1.46 0.59
N TYR A 41 -5.67 2.30 -0.19
CA TYR A 41 -6.12 2.00 -1.54
C TYR A 41 -5.25 2.74 -2.55
N ILE A 42 -4.63 2.00 -3.46
CA ILE A 42 -3.74 2.50 -4.49
C ILE A 42 -4.38 2.24 -5.85
N GLU A 43 -4.69 3.30 -6.58
CA GLU A 43 -5.03 3.21 -8.00
C GLU A 43 -3.78 2.83 -8.78
N LEU A 44 -3.85 1.73 -9.51
CA LEU A 44 -2.81 1.26 -10.40
C LEU A 44 -2.92 1.97 -11.76
N LEU A 45 -1.79 2.36 -12.34
CA LEU A 45 -1.71 3.19 -13.53
C LEU A 45 -1.14 2.42 -14.72
N PRO A 46 -1.86 1.42 -15.29
CA PRO A 46 -1.34 0.55 -16.36
C PRO A 46 -1.03 1.30 -17.67
N LYS A 47 -1.61 2.49 -17.86
CA LYS A 47 -1.28 3.35 -19.02
C LYS A 47 0.10 4.00 -18.89
N LEU A 48 0.62 4.19 -17.69
CA LEU A 48 1.93 4.78 -17.43
C LEU A 48 3.01 3.70 -17.34
N ALA A 49 2.73 2.60 -16.64
CA ALA A 49 3.70 1.56 -16.33
C ALA A 49 3.07 0.15 -16.40
N PRO A 50 2.72 -0.34 -17.60
CA PRO A 50 2.02 -1.61 -17.77
C PRO A 50 2.77 -2.80 -17.17
N LYS A 51 4.09 -2.88 -17.34
CA LYS A 51 4.91 -3.99 -16.82
C LYS A 51 5.00 -3.97 -15.30
N HIS A 52 5.16 -2.80 -14.68
CA HIS A 52 5.19 -2.66 -13.22
C HIS A 52 3.83 -2.97 -12.60
N VAL A 53 2.74 -2.49 -13.20
CA VAL A 53 1.39 -2.80 -12.72
C VAL A 53 1.12 -4.30 -12.77
N GLU A 54 1.47 -4.99 -13.86
CA GLU A 54 1.30 -6.43 -13.97
C GLU A 54 2.18 -7.19 -12.94
N ARG A 55 3.42 -6.75 -12.72
CA ARG A 55 4.30 -7.30 -11.69
C ARG A 55 3.66 -7.20 -10.30
N VAL A 56 3.18 -6.03 -9.93
CA VAL A 56 2.57 -5.79 -8.61
C VAL A 56 1.32 -6.64 -8.43
N LYS A 57 0.46 -6.74 -9.44
CA LYS A 57 -0.72 -7.62 -9.40
C LYS A 57 -0.33 -9.09 -9.25
N THR A 58 0.64 -9.56 -10.00
CA THR A 58 1.14 -10.94 -9.93
C THR A 58 1.65 -11.27 -8.53
N LEU A 59 2.52 -10.43 -7.98
CA LEU A 59 3.09 -10.63 -6.65
C LEU A 59 2.01 -10.53 -5.54
N ALA A 60 1.05 -9.62 -5.66
CA ALA A 60 -0.06 -9.52 -4.73
C ALA A 60 -0.93 -10.78 -4.73
N ARG A 61 -1.26 -11.33 -5.91
CA ARG A 61 -2.01 -12.59 -6.06
C ARG A 61 -1.28 -13.81 -5.50
N GLN A 62 0.04 -13.79 -5.55
CA GLN A 62 0.89 -14.83 -4.94
C GLN A 62 1.02 -14.66 -3.41
N GLY A 63 0.47 -13.59 -2.82
CA GLY A 63 0.64 -13.26 -1.40
C GLY A 63 2.07 -12.85 -1.04
N PHE A 64 2.91 -12.56 -2.04
CA PHE A 64 4.33 -12.24 -1.86
C PHE A 64 4.55 -11.07 -0.88
N TYR A 65 3.71 -10.05 -0.95
CA TYR A 65 3.86 -8.85 -0.12
C TYR A 65 3.39 -9.01 1.33
N ASN A 66 2.66 -10.08 1.65
CA ASN A 66 2.10 -10.28 2.98
C ASN A 66 3.20 -10.46 4.03
N GLY A 67 3.16 -9.64 5.07
CA GLY A 67 4.13 -9.67 6.16
C GLY A 67 5.43 -8.91 5.89
N ILE A 68 5.65 -8.38 4.67
CA ILE A 68 6.84 -7.60 4.34
C ILE A 68 6.83 -6.26 5.10
N VAL A 69 7.98 -5.90 5.66
CA VAL A 69 8.16 -4.68 6.45
C VAL A 69 8.42 -3.45 5.58
N PHE A 70 8.12 -2.27 6.12
CA PHE A 70 8.66 -1.00 5.63
C PHE A 70 10.05 -0.83 6.22
N HIS A 71 11.07 -1.17 5.46
CA HIS A 71 12.46 -1.20 5.93
C HIS A 71 13.17 0.15 5.86
N ARG A 72 12.59 1.14 5.12
CA ARG A 72 13.16 2.48 4.98
C ARG A 72 12.04 3.51 4.93
N VAL A 73 11.94 4.35 5.97
CA VAL A 73 10.87 5.35 6.11
C VAL A 73 11.48 6.67 6.53
N ILE A 74 11.53 7.62 5.61
CA ILE A 74 12.13 8.93 5.81
C ILE A 74 11.03 9.99 5.94
N LYS A 75 10.99 10.66 7.07
CA LYS A 75 10.02 11.72 7.36
C LYS A 75 10.05 12.80 6.27
N GLY A 76 8.87 13.17 5.76
CA GLY A 76 8.74 14.20 4.74
C GLY A 76 9.27 13.80 3.35
N PHE A 77 9.64 12.52 3.16
CA PHE A 77 10.09 12.01 1.87
C PHE A 77 9.23 10.81 1.42
N MET A 78 9.51 9.59 1.89
CA MET A 78 8.78 8.40 1.43
C MET A 78 8.84 7.25 2.44
N ALA A 79 7.94 6.27 2.28
CA ALA A 79 7.98 4.96 2.94
C ALA A 79 8.26 3.87 1.90
N GLN A 80 9.36 3.13 2.05
CA GLN A 80 9.82 2.08 1.13
C GLN A 80 9.64 0.69 1.74
N THR A 81 9.19 -0.25 0.90
CA THR A 81 8.86 -1.63 1.25
C THR A 81 9.07 -2.56 0.05
N GLY A 82 8.60 -3.81 0.14
CA GLY A 82 8.58 -4.77 -0.98
C GLY A 82 9.83 -5.64 -1.07
N ASP A 83 10.72 -5.56 -0.08
CA ASP A 83 11.86 -6.46 0.08
C ASP A 83 11.50 -7.58 1.08
N PRO A 84 11.45 -8.86 0.65
CA PRO A 84 11.12 -9.97 1.54
C PRO A 84 12.18 -10.22 2.62
N THR A 85 13.41 -9.73 2.44
CA THR A 85 14.50 -9.85 3.43
C THR A 85 14.46 -8.73 4.47
N GLY A 86 13.79 -7.60 4.17
CA GLY A 86 13.74 -6.42 5.04
C GLY A 86 15.05 -5.65 5.15
N THR A 87 16.05 -5.95 4.31
CA THR A 87 17.39 -5.32 4.35
C THR A 87 17.55 -4.17 3.36
N GLY A 88 16.64 -4.06 2.39
CA GLY A 88 16.72 -3.11 1.28
C GLY A 88 17.43 -3.66 0.04
N THR A 89 17.98 -4.87 0.10
CA THR A 89 18.77 -5.47 -1.00
C THR A 89 18.08 -6.65 -1.68
N GLY A 90 16.95 -7.13 -1.12
CA GLY A 90 16.21 -8.27 -1.65
C GLY A 90 15.13 -7.89 -2.65
N GLY A 91 14.61 -8.92 -3.32
CA GLY A 91 13.52 -8.80 -4.29
C GLY A 91 12.79 -10.11 -4.51
N SER A 92 11.83 -10.12 -5.43
CA SER A 92 11.18 -11.36 -5.87
C SER A 92 12.12 -12.20 -6.75
N LYS A 93 11.76 -13.46 -6.97
CA LYS A 93 12.51 -14.37 -7.88
C LYS A 93 12.21 -14.09 -9.37
N LEU A 94 11.35 -13.15 -9.69
CA LEU A 94 11.04 -12.76 -11.06
C LEU A 94 12.16 -11.88 -11.64
N PRO A 95 12.35 -11.85 -12.96
CA PRO A 95 13.34 -10.98 -13.60
C PRO A 95 13.10 -9.50 -13.29
N ASP A 96 14.15 -8.70 -13.30
CA ASP A 96 14.05 -7.25 -13.17
C ASP A 96 13.25 -6.63 -14.32
N LEU A 97 12.69 -5.46 -14.07
CA LEU A 97 11.85 -4.73 -15.01
C LEU A 97 12.63 -3.56 -15.63
N PRO A 98 12.49 -3.36 -16.95
CA PRO A 98 12.97 -2.14 -17.58
C PRO A 98 12.21 -0.93 -17.06
N ALA A 99 12.88 0.23 -17.05
CA ALA A 99 12.26 1.49 -16.67
C ALA A 99 11.05 1.84 -17.57
N GLU A 100 9.99 2.37 -16.94
CA GLU A 100 8.80 2.92 -17.60
C GLU A 100 8.63 4.38 -17.15
N PHE A 101 9.67 5.21 -17.42
CA PHE A 101 9.68 6.61 -17.00
C PHE A 101 8.66 7.44 -17.78
N THR A 102 7.97 8.31 -17.06
CA THR A 102 7.01 9.27 -17.62
C THR A 102 7.25 10.65 -16.99
N PRO A 103 6.72 11.73 -17.56
CA PRO A 103 6.79 13.06 -16.96
C PRO A 103 5.86 13.24 -15.75
N THR A 104 5.15 12.19 -15.33
CA THR A 104 4.23 12.23 -14.17
C THR A 104 4.98 12.64 -12.90
N PRO A 105 4.54 13.70 -12.19
CA PRO A 105 5.25 14.19 -11.02
C PRO A 105 5.07 13.26 -9.81
N PHE A 106 6.10 13.21 -8.96
CA PHE A 106 6.03 12.56 -7.65
C PHE A 106 5.42 13.52 -6.62
N GLU A 107 4.12 13.44 -6.47
CA GLU A 107 3.32 14.15 -5.48
C GLU A 107 3.05 13.30 -4.24
N ARG A 108 2.51 13.90 -3.17
CA ARG A 108 2.02 13.15 -2.01
C ARG A 108 1.11 11.98 -2.45
N GLY A 109 1.41 10.78 -1.99
CA GLY A 109 0.70 9.55 -2.31
C GLY A 109 1.07 8.92 -3.66
N THR A 110 1.97 9.50 -4.45
CA THR A 110 2.49 8.84 -5.65
C THR A 110 3.31 7.62 -5.25
N VAL A 111 3.13 6.52 -5.98
CA VAL A 111 3.82 5.25 -5.74
C VAL A 111 4.78 4.98 -6.88
N GLY A 112 6.06 4.80 -6.52
CA GLY A 112 7.14 4.57 -7.46
C GLY A 112 7.85 3.25 -7.23
N ALA A 113 8.42 2.69 -8.29
CA ALA A 113 9.27 1.51 -8.21
C ALA A 113 10.65 1.88 -7.67
N ALA A 114 11.10 1.20 -6.60
CA ALA A 114 12.47 1.32 -6.14
C ALA A 114 13.41 0.50 -7.04
N ARG A 115 14.65 0.97 -7.19
CA ARG A 115 15.68 0.38 -8.04
C ARG A 115 17.08 0.67 -7.50
N THR A 116 18.08 -0.01 -8.03
CA THR A 116 19.50 0.32 -7.83
C THR A 116 19.91 1.52 -8.70
N THR A 117 21.18 1.75 -8.89
CA THR A 117 21.69 2.76 -9.83
C THR A 117 21.32 2.43 -11.29
N ASP A 118 21.16 1.15 -11.62
CA ASP A 118 20.66 0.72 -12.93
C ASP A 118 19.15 1.05 -13.05
N PRO A 119 18.74 1.87 -14.01
CA PRO A 119 17.33 2.18 -14.23
C PRO A 119 16.45 0.95 -14.56
N ASN A 120 17.04 -0.13 -15.03
CA ASN A 120 16.36 -1.37 -15.42
C ASN A 120 16.45 -2.47 -14.34
N SER A 121 16.64 -2.10 -13.08
CA SER A 121 16.78 -3.03 -11.94
C SER A 121 15.58 -3.03 -10.99
N ALA A 122 14.44 -2.46 -11.37
CA ALA A 122 13.23 -2.53 -10.57
C ALA A 122 12.71 -3.97 -10.48
N ASN A 123 12.26 -4.39 -9.30
CA ASN A 123 11.80 -5.77 -9.09
C ASN A 123 10.48 -5.80 -8.30
N SER A 124 10.52 -5.91 -6.98
CA SER A 124 9.35 -5.95 -6.10
C SER A 124 9.29 -4.77 -5.14
N GLN A 125 10.39 -4.07 -4.92
CA GLN A 125 10.44 -2.94 -4.00
C GLN A 125 9.75 -1.70 -4.58
N PHE A 126 9.04 -0.98 -3.71
CA PHE A 126 8.37 0.26 -4.06
C PHE A 126 8.34 1.24 -2.89
N PHE A 127 8.03 2.49 -3.18
CA PHE A 127 7.88 3.52 -2.16
C PHE A 127 6.63 4.37 -2.40
N ILE A 128 6.10 4.94 -1.31
CA ILE A 128 4.95 5.87 -1.31
C ILE A 128 5.47 7.21 -0.83
N CYS A 129 5.30 8.27 -1.61
CA CYS A 129 5.75 9.61 -1.27
C CYS A 129 4.85 10.26 -0.21
N PHE A 130 5.44 10.87 0.82
CA PHE A 130 4.72 11.67 1.81
C PHE A 130 4.42 13.09 1.33
N THR A 131 5.18 13.59 0.38
CA THR A 131 5.10 14.97 -0.11
C THR A 131 5.48 15.05 -1.59
N HIS A 132 5.40 16.25 -2.17
CA HIS A 132 5.97 16.55 -3.47
C HIS A 132 7.49 16.36 -3.47
N THR A 133 8.00 15.56 -4.42
CA THR A 133 9.42 15.19 -4.50
C THR A 133 9.92 15.30 -5.95
N PRO A 134 10.17 16.51 -6.45
CA PRO A 134 10.47 16.76 -7.86
C PRO A 134 11.80 16.13 -8.33
N SER A 135 12.73 15.85 -7.42
CA SER A 135 13.99 15.17 -7.74
C SER A 135 13.81 13.73 -8.26
N LEU A 136 12.63 13.13 -8.05
CA LEU A 136 12.31 11.80 -8.56
C LEU A 136 11.65 11.82 -9.96
N ASN A 137 11.18 12.98 -10.41
CA ASN A 137 10.45 13.12 -11.68
C ASN A 137 11.32 12.66 -12.86
N GLY A 138 10.78 11.78 -13.71
CA GLY A 138 11.49 11.22 -14.84
C GLY A 138 12.68 10.30 -14.49
N GLN A 139 12.97 10.08 -13.20
CA GLN A 139 14.07 9.24 -12.73
C GLN A 139 13.59 7.88 -12.17
N TYR A 140 12.32 7.79 -11.81
CA TYR A 140 11.68 6.59 -11.28
C TYR A 140 10.37 6.31 -12.00
N THR A 141 9.99 5.02 -12.10
CA THR A 141 8.72 4.61 -12.69
C THR A 141 7.57 4.83 -11.73
N VAL A 142 6.61 5.68 -12.10
CA VAL A 142 5.33 5.84 -11.40
C VAL A 142 4.36 4.76 -11.87
N TRP A 143 3.89 3.90 -10.97
CA TRP A 143 2.93 2.85 -11.30
C TRP A 143 1.60 2.91 -10.53
N GLY A 144 1.50 3.81 -9.54
CA GLY A 144 0.29 3.93 -8.73
C GLY A 144 0.16 5.26 -8.01
N LYS A 145 -1.05 5.47 -7.45
CA LYS A 145 -1.41 6.63 -6.62
C LYS A 145 -2.29 6.20 -5.47
N VAL A 146 -1.94 6.56 -4.25
CA VAL A 146 -2.83 6.41 -3.09
C VAL A 146 -4.03 7.32 -3.29
N VAL A 147 -5.22 6.73 -3.31
CA VAL A 147 -6.52 7.43 -3.49
C VAL A 147 -7.32 7.48 -2.19
N GLU A 148 -7.04 6.57 -1.25
CA GLU A 148 -7.63 6.57 0.09
C GLU A 148 -6.67 5.91 1.09
N GLY A 149 -6.71 6.36 2.36
CA GLY A 149 -5.92 5.75 3.43
C GLY A 149 -4.53 6.35 3.61
N MET A 150 -4.20 7.51 3.00
CA MET A 150 -2.90 8.14 3.15
C MET A 150 -2.56 8.47 4.62
N GLN A 151 -3.58 8.72 5.47
CA GLN A 151 -3.41 8.91 6.92
C GLN A 151 -2.83 7.66 7.63
N HIS A 152 -3.01 6.46 7.07
CA HIS A 152 -2.41 5.23 7.59
C HIS A 152 -0.95 5.09 7.16
N VAL A 153 -0.61 5.58 5.96
CA VAL A 153 0.78 5.64 5.50
C VAL A 153 1.59 6.62 6.35
N ASP A 154 1.00 7.77 6.74
CA ASP A 154 1.65 8.77 7.60
C ASP A 154 2.03 8.24 8.99
N GLN A 155 1.34 7.17 9.46
CA GLN A 155 1.57 6.56 10.78
C GLN A 155 2.62 5.45 10.76
N ILE A 156 3.19 5.12 9.60
CA ILE A 156 4.24 4.10 9.49
C ILE A 156 5.49 4.57 10.25
N ALA A 157 6.03 3.68 11.06
CA ALA A 157 7.20 3.93 11.89
C ALA A 157 8.40 4.39 11.04
N GLN A 158 9.03 5.48 11.44
CA GLN A 158 10.16 6.11 10.74
C GLN A 158 11.49 5.45 11.12
N GLY A 159 12.44 5.45 10.19
CA GLY A 159 13.80 4.92 10.36
C GLY A 159 14.36 4.26 9.09
N GLU A 160 15.68 4.05 9.10
CA GLU A 160 16.44 3.41 8.00
C GLU A 160 17.39 2.33 8.55
N PRO A 161 16.91 1.16 9.04
CA PRO A 161 15.49 0.75 9.20
C PRO A 161 14.84 1.33 10.47
N PRO A 162 13.49 1.33 10.55
CA PRO A 162 12.78 1.62 11.79
C PRO A 162 13.13 0.60 12.89
N ALA A 163 13.19 1.04 14.17
CA ALA A 163 13.46 0.14 15.30
C ALA A 163 12.37 -0.95 15.45
N ASN A 164 11.12 -0.58 15.18
CA ASN A 164 9.97 -1.49 15.18
C ASN A 164 9.20 -1.28 13.86
N PRO A 165 9.60 -1.93 12.76
CA PRO A 165 9.04 -1.65 11.45
C PRO A 165 7.60 -2.16 11.34
N ASP A 166 6.73 -1.34 10.76
CA ASP A 166 5.39 -1.73 10.36
C ASP A 166 5.43 -2.70 9.18
N LYS A 167 4.38 -3.52 9.06
CA LYS A 167 4.25 -4.55 8.02
C LYS A 167 3.02 -4.30 7.15
N MET A 168 3.10 -4.69 5.90
CA MET A 168 1.92 -4.95 5.09
C MET A 168 1.30 -6.27 5.56
N LEU A 169 0.18 -6.22 6.29
CA LEU A 169 -0.49 -7.42 6.84
C LEU A 169 -1.06 -8.29 5.73
N LYS A 170 -1.72 -7.63 4.76
CA LYS A 170 -2.21 -8.25 3.52
C LYS A 170 -2.10 -7.24 2.38
N VAL A 171 -1.82 -7.77 1.18
CA VAL A 171 -1.83 -7.01 -0.07
C VAL A 171 -2.58 -7.80 -1.13
N TYR A 172 -3.56 -7.19 -1.77
CA TYR A 172 -4.39 -7.84 -2.79
C TYR A 172 -4.95 -6.83 -3.79
N VAL A 173 -5.31 -7.31 -4.98
CA VAL A 173 -6.09 -6.55 -5.93
C VAL A 173 -7.55 -6.53 -5.46
N LEU A 174 -8.18 -5.37 -5.41
CA LEU A 174 -9.52 -5.18 -4.82
C LEU A 174 -10.56 -6.12 -5.44
N LYS A 175 -10.51 -6.32 -6.75
CA LYS A 175 -11.38 -7.25 -7.49
C LYS A 175 -11.27 -8.70 -6.98
N ASP A 176 -10.07 -9.12 -6.58
CA ASP A 176 -9.78 -10.50 -6.18
C ASP A 176 -10.08 -10.73 -4.68
N GLY A 177 -10.23 -9.64 -3.90
CA GLY A 177 -10.42 -9.67 -2.46
C GLY A 177 -9.16 -10.11 -1.69
N PRO A 178 -9.23 -10.19 -0.34
CA PRO A 178 -8.07 -10.47 0.52
C PRO A 178 -7.54 -11.92 0.45
N GLY A 179 -8.00 -12.71 -0.50
CA GLY A 179 -7.64 -14.12 -0.63
C GLY A 179 -8.19 -14.99 0.51
N LYS A 180 -8.66 -16.20 0.21
CA LYS A 180 -8.87 -17.22 1.24
C LYS A 180 -7.49 -17.74 1.65
N LYS A 181 -7.23 -17.84 2.96
CA LYS A 181 -6.08 -18.58 3.49
C LYS A 181 -6.19 -20.05 3.11
#